data_aec45c358b3814ea99201500cd9569ab
#
_entry.id   aec45c358b3814ea99201500cd9569ab
#
_cell.length_a   1.000
_cell.length_b   1.000
_cell.length_c   1.000
_cell.angle_alpha   90.00
_cell.angle_beta   90.00
_cell.angle_gamma   90.00
#
_symmetry.space_group_name_H-M   'P 1'
#
loop_
_entity.id
_entity.type
_entity.pdbx_description
1 polymer ?
#
loop_
_entity_poly.entity_id
_entity_poly.type
_entity_poly.pdbx_seq_one_letter_code
_entity_poly.pdbx_strand_id
1 'polypeptide(L)'
;MSFVKLDESHRPDSTEVFLDTSIHCCFLKGETFRPRLNWLLGLFSWKGTSTYSKVEYGNVILATAQYYLRKLRELKSVARLQEHISHVLPPHHHEKRTWAFSLVQTLGKTEEERTRRADASLRRLLKLGTRAVDAHCDAPLADGTRCRWANTGLQRTRDGQYVWKTPNCKSTSKSCNVDGFFAEERELFLSIKKEIDALEADLLTDQLREFSRLIGAALLDPSVLLDYRDGCSLLADAIIAVDSKGYGNFATQNYKESRVLARALGQQCYYVPNNPEHGVMLLQHDSAEADGRL
;
A
#
# COMPACT_ATOMS: atom_id res chain seq x y z
N MET A 1 -13.75 -5.96 18.62
CA MET A 1 -13.89 -5.57 17.18
C MET A 1 -14.18 -6.81 16.36
N SER A 2 -15.24 -6.81 15.58
CA SER A 2 -15.66 -7.93 14.73
C SER A 2 -15.58 -7.55 13.26
N PHE A 3 -15.36 -8.56 12.39
CA PHE A 3 -15.49 -8.42 10.95
C PHE A 3 -16.82 -8.97 10.50
N VAL A 4 -17.51 -8.23 9.66
CA VAL A 4 -18.69 -8.70 8.96
C VAL A 4 -18.34 -8.95 7.50
N LYS A 5 -18.58 -10.18 7.04
CA LYS A 5 -18.47 -10.52 5.63
C LYS A 5 -19.58 -9.81 4.88
N LEU A 6 -19.20 -9.03 3.88
CA LEU A 6 -20.16 -8.31 3.05
C LEU A 6 -20.77 -9.23 2.00
N ASP A 7 -22.02 -8.96 1.68
CA ASP A 7 -22.78 -9.60 0.60
C ASP A 7 -23.20 -8.58 -0.46
N GLU A 8 -23.89 -9.04 -1.49
CA GLU A 8 -24.31 -8.19 -2.62
C GLU A 8 -25.35 -7.13 -2.24
N SER A 9 -25.99 -7.24 -1.07
CA SER A 9 -26.96 -6.26 -0.58
C SER A 9 -26.31 -5.08 0.12
N HIS A 10 -25.01 -5.19 0.48
CA HIS A 10 -24.30 -4.13 1.18
C HIS A 10 -24.30 -2.82 0.40
N ARG A 11 -24.60 -1.75 1.10
CA ARG A 11 -24.54 -0.38 0.58
C ARG A 11 -23.71 0.45 1.54
N PRO A 12 -22.59 1.05 1.08
CA PRO A 12 -21.79 1.93 1.92
C PRO A 12 -22.54 3.23 2.23
N ASP A 13 -22.26 3.82 3.38
CA ASP A 13 -22.84 5.10 3.81
C ASP A 13 -22.33 6.28 2.97
N SER A 14 -21.14 6.16 2.40
CA SER A 14 -20.53 7.13 1.48
C SER A 14 -20.20 6.47 0.14
N THR A 15 -20.37 7.23 -0.95
CA THR A 15 -20.04 6.79 -2.31
C THR A 15 -18.55 6.90 -2.64
N GLU A 16 -17.74 7.37 -1.69
CA GLU A 16 -16.30 7.62 -1.88
C GLU A 16 -15.48 6.62 -1.07
N VAL A 17 -14.36 6.14 -1.65
CA VAL A 17 -13.43 5.27 -0.98
C VAL A 17 -11.98 5.71 -1.26
N PHE A 18 -11.17 5.68 -0.24
CA PHE A 18 -9.73 5.84 -0.36
C PHE A 18 -9.05 4.47 -0.45
N LEU A 19 -8.16 4.32 -1.43
CA LEU A 19 -7.45 3.07 -1.73
C LEU A 19 -6.03 3.13 -1.16
N ASP A 20 -5.73 2.25 -0.23
CA ASP A 20 -4.38 2.01 0.27
C ASP A 20 -3.49 1.37 -0.82
N THR A 21 -2.18 1.50 -0.70
CA THR A 21 -1.18 0.91 -1.60
C THR A 21 -1.38 -0.58 -1.77
N SER A 22 -1.77 -1.29 -0.73
CA SER A 22 -2.01 -2.74 -0.76
C SER A 22 -3.13 -3.13 -1.74
N ILE A 23 -4.15 -2.28 -1.91
CA ILE A 23 -5.21 -2.47 -2.92
C ILE A 23 -4.66 -2.37 -4.34
N HIS A 24 -3.79 -1.39 -4.61
CA HIS A 24 -3.13 -1.29 -5.92
C HIS A 24 -2.26 -2.51 -6.23
N CYS A 25 -1.64 -3.10 -5.21
CA CYS A 25 -0.88 -4.34 -5.36
C CYS A 25 -1.78 -5.55 -5.68
N CYS A 26 -3.06 -5.55 -5.24
CA CYS A 26 -4.00 -6.63 -5.52
C CYS A 26 -4.29 -6.83 -7.00
N PHE A 27 -4.25 -5.78 -7.81
CA PHE A 27 -4.43 -5.90 -9.26
C PHE A 27 -3.36 -6.78 -9.93
N LEU A 28 -2.24 -7.02 -9.25
CA LEU A 28 -1.17 -7.89 -9.71
C LEU A 28 -1.35 -9.36 -9.28
N LYS A 29 -2.25 -9.64 -8.33
CA LYS A 29 -2.44 -10.99 -7.74
C LYS A 29 -3.23 -11.96 -8.62
N GLY A 30 -3.58 -11.57 -9.86
CA GLY A 30 -4.18 -12.44 -10.86
C GLY A 30 -5.70 -12.55 -10.78
N GLU A 31 -6.25 -13.53 -11.55
CA GLU A 31 -7.69 -13.64 -11.82
C GLU A 31 -8.55 -14.01 -10.60
N THR A 32 -8.00 -14.70 -9.62
CA THR A 32 -8.73 -15.09 -8.40
C THR A 32 -9.04 -13.89 -7.49
N PHE A 33 -8.26 -12.82 -7.59
CA PHE A 33 -8.45 -11.60 -6.81
C PHE A 33 -9.37 -10.58 -7.47
N ARG A 34 -9.33 -10.50 -8.80
CA ARG A 34 -10.05 -9.47 -9.58
C ARG A 34 -11.54 -9.41 -9.33
N PRO A 35 -12.30 -10.54 -9.27
CA PRO A 35 -13.75 -10.44 -9.05
C PRO A 35 -14.10 -9.72 -7.76
N ARG A 36 -13.43 -10.06 -6.64
CA ARG A 36 -13.68 -9.44 -5.34
C ARG A 36 -13.26 -7.97 -5.31
N LEU A 37 -12.12 -7.67 -5.91
CA LEU A 37 -11.65 -6.30 -6.00
C LEU A 37 -12.57 -5.45 -6.87
N ASN A 38 -13.01 -5.96 -8.02
CA ASN A 38 -13.97 -5.27 -8.89
C ASN A 38 -15.32 -5.09 -8.21
N TRP A 39 -15.77 -6.10 -7.45
CA TRP A 39 -16.98 -5.97 -6.67
C TRP A 39 -16.86 -4.87 -5.61
N LEU A 40 -15.79 -4.88 -4.80
CA LEU A 40 -15.52 -3.82 -3.82
C LEU A 40 -15.49 -2.44 -4.49
N LEU A 41 -14.71 -2.29 -5.56
CA LEU A 41 -14.57 -1.00 -6.24
C LEU A 41 -15.87 -0.55 -6.91
N GLY A 42 -16.73 -1.51 -7.30
CA GLY A 42 -18.07 -1.24 -7.83
C GLY A 42 -19.06 -0.68 -6.82
N LEU A 43 -18.78 -0.80 -5.51
CA LEU A 43 -19.61 -0.19 -4.46
C LEU A 43 -19.45 1.34 -4.43
N PHE A 44 -18.40 1.89 -4.99
CA PHE A 44 -18.03 3.29 -4.86
C PHE A 44 -17.98 3.99 -6.21
N SER A 45 -18.56 5.20 -6.25
CA SER A 45 -18.55 6.06 -7.43
C SER A 45 -17.22 6.81 -7.57
N TRP A 46 -16.56 7.09 -6.44
CA TRP A 46 -15.30 7.83 -6.41
C TRP A 46 -14.23 7.06 -5.65
N LYS A 47 -13.08 6.89 -6.31
CA LYS A 47 -11.92 6.19 -5.77
C LYS A 47 -10.74 7.14 -5.76
N GLY A 48 -10.22 7.43 -4.57
CA GLY A 48 -9.04 8.24 -4.36
C GLY A 48 -7.87 7.43 -3.84
N THR A 49 -6.69 8.02 -3.84
CA THR A 49 -5.49 7.48 -3.21
C THR A 49 -4.49 8.61 -2.96
N SER A 50 -3.37 8.31 -2.30
CA SER A 50 -2.31 9.25 -2.01
C SER A 50 -1.22 9.24 -3.09
N THR A 51 -0.64 10.41 -3.35
CA THR A 51 0.62 10.51 -4.09
C THR A 51 1.72 9.69 -3.41
N TYR A 52 1.67 9.58 -2.08
CA TYR A 52 2.60 8.75 -1.32
C TYR A 52 2.43 7.25 -1.61
N SER A 53 1.22 6.79 -1.91
CA SER A 53 0.99 5.41 -2.38
C SER A 53 1.77 5.06 -3.65
N LYS A 54 2.05 6.04 -4.54
CA LYS A 54 2.93 5.82 -5.70
C LYS A 54 4.38 5.54 -5.29
N VAL A 55 4.85 6.22 -4.24
CA VAL A 55 6.22 6.02 -3.73
C VAL A 55 6.34 4.61 -3.15
N GLU A 56 5.38 4.21 -2.33
CA GLU A 56 5.32 2.86 -1.77
C GLU A 56 5.21 1.78 -2.86
N TYR A 57 4.26 1.95 -3.79
CA TYR A 57 4.12 1.06 -4.94
C TYR A 57 5.43 0.93 -5.72
N GLY A 58 6.13 2.04 -5.93
CA GLY A 58 7.44 2.05 -6.56
C GLY A 58 8.48 1.26 -5.77
N ASN A 59 8.56 1.47 -4.47
CA ASN A 59 9.53 0.80 -3.61
C ASN A 59 9.25 -0.70 -3.43
N VAL A 60 7.98 -1.09 -3.37
CA VAL A 60 7.59 -2.50 -3.18
C VAL A 60 7.53 -3.22 -4.53
N ILE A 61 6.77 -2.70 -5.49
CA ILE A 61 6.45 -3.41 -6.72
C ILE A 61 7.49 -3.17 -7.81
N LEU A 62 7.79 -1.89 -8.14
CA LEU A 62 8.66 -1.60 -9.27
C LEU A 62 10.12 -1.97 -8.97
N ALA A 63 10.59 -1.73 -7.75
CA ALA A 63 11.93 -2.15 -7.32
C ALA A 63 12.09 -3.68 -7.40
N THR A 64 11.07 -4.42 -6.97
CA THR A 64 11.08 -5.89 -7.04
C THR A 64 10.96 -6.40 -8.47
N ALA A 65 10.09 -5.82 -9.29
CA ALA A 65 10.01 -6.17 -10.71
C ALA A 65 11.34 -5.94 -11.43
N GLN A 66 12.03 -4.84 -11.11
CA GLN A 66 13.36 -4.55 -11.63
C GLN A 66 14.40 -5.59 -11.18
N TYR A 67 14.39 -5.98 -9.91
CA TYR A 67 15.25 -7.02 -9.38
C TYR A 67 15.01 -8.35 -10.10
N TYR A 68 13.75 -8.79 -10.24
CA TYR A 68 13.42 -10.05 -10.90
C TYR A 68 13.67 -10.03 -12.41
N LEU A 69 13.49 -8.90 -13.08
CA LEU A 69 13.86 -8.77 -14.50
C LEU A 69 15.36 -8.97 -14.70
N ARG A 70 16.19 -8.39 -13.83
CA ARG A 70 17.64 -8.61 -13.84
C ARG A 70 17.98 -10.07 -13.60
N LYS A 71 17.40 -10.69 -12.56
CA LYS A 71 17.62 -12.11 -12.24
C LYS A 71 17.15 -13.05 -13.33
N LEU A 72 16.01 -12.78 -13.96
CA LEU A 72 15.53 -13.59 -15.09
C LEU A 72 16.51 -13.58 -16.25
N ARG A 73 17.13 -12.44 -16.55
CA ARG A 73 18.17 -12.33 -17.59
C ARG A 73 19.45 -13.07 -17.23
N GLU A 74 19.84 -13.06 -15.95
CA GLU A 74 20.99 -13.82 -15.45
C GLU A 74 20.72 -15.34 -15.53
N LEU A 75 19.56 -15.78 -15.05
CA LEU A 75 19.20 -17.20 -14.94
C LEU A 75 18.64 -17.81 -16.23
N LYS A 76 18.15 -16.97 -17.15
CA LYS A 76 17.56 -17.35 -18.46
C LYS A 76 16.42 -18.38 -18.35
N SER A 77 15.75 -18.47 -17.21
CA SER A 77 14.69 -19.45 -16.92
C SER A 77 13.75 -18.94 -15.84
N VAL A 78 12.44 -19.04 -16.08
CA VAL A 78 11.42 -18.74 -15.09
C VAL A 78 11.44 -19.77 -13.95
N ALA A 79 11.66 -21.05 -14.25
CA ALA A 79 11.74 -22.09 -13.23
C ALA A 79 12.87 -21.79 -12.22
N ARG A 80 14.06 -21.47 -12.71
CA ARG A 80 15.20 -21.08 -11.86
C ARG A 80 14.93 -19.78 -11.10
N LEU A 81 14.23 -18.83 -11.71
CA LEU A 81 13.82 -17.61 -11.02
C LEU A 81 12.84 -17.90 -9.88
N GLN A 82 11.87 -18.80 -10.08
CA GLN A 82 10.94 -19.22 -9.04
C GLN A 82 11.66 -19.94 -7.89
N GLU A 83 12.61 -20.81 -8.20
CA GLU A 83 13.48 -21.43 -7.20
C GLU A 83 14.28 -20.38 -6.40
N HIS A 84 14.88 -19.41 -7.10
CA HIS A 84 15.57 -18.30 -6.45
C HIS A 84 14.66 -17.49 -5.53
N ILE A 85 13.43 -17.15 -5.96
CA ILE A 85 12.44 -16.47 -5.12
C ILE A 85 12.14 -17.29 -3.86
N SER A 86 12.03 -18.62 -3.99
CA SER A 86 11.77 -19.52 -2.87
C SER A 86 12.91 -19.55 -1.85
N HIS A 87 14.14 -19.37 -2.29
CA HIS A 87 15.31 -19.30 -1.40
C HIS A 87 15.43 -17.92 -0.73
N VAL A 88 15.21 -16.83 -1.48
CA VAL A 88 15.34 -15.46 -0.97
C VAL A 88 14.17 -15.07 -0.03
N LEU A 89 12.99 -15.60 -0.29
CA LEU A 89 11.80 -15.36 0.52
C LEU A 89 11.37 -16.67 1.23
N PRO A 90 11.79 -16.87 2.48
CA PRO A 90 11.46 -18.07 3.25
C PRO A 90 9.95 -18.31 3.39
N PRO A 91 9.51 -19.53 3.76
CA PRO A 91 8.08 -19.88 3.84
C PRO A 91 7.25 -18.97 4.74
N HIS A 92 7.82 -18.42 5.82
CA HIS A 92 7.11 -17.49 6.71
C HIS A 92 6.81 -16.11 6.08
N HIS A 93 7.41 -15.78 4.93
CA HIS A 93 7.06 -14.63 4.11
C HIS A 93 6.06 -14.97 2.99
N HIS A 94 5.05 -15.79 3.30
CA HIS A 94 4.10 -16.31 2.32
C HIS A 94 3.48 -15.23 1.43
N GLU A 95 3.05 -14.11 1.99
CA GLU A 95 2.45 -13.01 1.21
C GLU A 95 3.42 -12.41 0.20
N LYS A 96 4.67 -12.13 0.64
CA LYS A 96 5.72 -11.60 -0.24
C LYS A 96 6.07 -12.58 -1.35
N ARG A 97 6.08 -13.90 -1.05
CA ARG A 97 6.28 -14.93 -2.07
C ARG A 97 5.12 -14.98 -3.06
N THR A 98 3.87 -14.92 -2.59
CA THR A 98 2.70 -15.01 -3.44
C THR A 98 2.69 -13.92 -4.50
N TRP A 99 2.89 -12.67 -4.13
CA TRP A 99 2.91 -11.62 -5.14
C TRP A 99 4.22 -11.60 -5.96
N ALA A 100 5.35 -12.01 -5.39
CA ALA A 100 6.58 -12.21 -6.15
C ALA A 100 6.41 -13.27 -7.25
N PHE A 101 5.74 -14.39 -6.95
CA PHE A 101 5.38 -15.39 -7.95
C PHE A 101 4.38 -14.84 -8.97
N SER A 102 3.40 -14.03 -8.54
CA SER A 102 2.44 -13.40 -9.46
C SER A 102 3.11 -12.51 -10.50
N LEU A 103 4.19 -11.81 -10.14
CA LEU A 103 4.96 -10.98 -11.08
C LEU A 103 5.64 -11.79 -12.19
N VAL A 104 5.99 -13.04 -11.92
CA VAL A 104 6.70 -13.90 -12.87
C VAL A 104 5.84 -15.07 -13.36
N GLN A 105 4.61 -15.18 -12.87
CA GLN A 105 3.68 -16.23 -13.32
C GLN A 105 3.24 -15.93 -14.74
N THR A 106 3.50 -16.89 -15.63
CA THR A 106 3.15 -16.80 -17.03
C THR A 106 2.62 -18.10 -17.55
N LEU A 107 1.64 -18.02 -18.45
CA LEU A 107 1.15 -19.16 -19.22
C LEU A 107 2.10 -19.39 -20.40
N GLY A 108 2.42 -20.64 -20.69
CA GLY A 108 3.25 -21.03 -21.82
C GLY A 108 3.47 -22.53 -21.84
N LYS A 109 3.58 -23.10 -23.05
CA LYS A 109 3.75 -24.56 -23.25
C LYS A 109 5.20 -24.99 -22.98
N THR A 110 6.16 -24.11 -23.24
CA THR A 110 7.59 -24.39 -23.06
C THR A 110 8.22 -23.44 -22.06
N GLU A 111 9.35 -23.81 -21.47
CA GLU A 111 10.10 -22.96 -20.54
C GLU A 111 10.60 -21.67 -21.25
N GLU A 112 11.02 -21.78 -22.50
CA GLU A 112 11.46 -20.63 -23.29
C GLU A 112 10.33 -19.63 -23.51
N GLU A 113 9.12 -20.12 -23.87
CA GLU A 113 7.93 -19.28 -24.02
C GLU A 113 7.55 -18.59 -22.71
N ARG A 114 7.56 -19.33 -21.58
CA ARG A 114 7.31 -18.79 -20.24
C ARG A 114 8.32 -17.71 -19.87
N THR A 115 9.61 -17.95 -20.12
CA THR A 115 10.69 -17.01 -19.84
C THR A 115 10.53 -15.73 -20.64
N ARG A 116 10.24 -15.83 -21.94
CA ARG A 116 9.97 -14.67 -22.80
C ARG A 116 8.76 -13.86 -22.34
N ARG A 117 7.67 -14.53 -21.96
CA ARG A 117 6.45 -13.87 -21.44
C ARG A 117 6.70 -13.19 -20.10
N ALA A 118 7.46 -13.80 -19.19
CA ALA A 118 7.84 -13.20 -17.92
C ALA A 118 8.68 -11.93 -18.12
N ASP A 119 9.69 -11.97 -19.00
CA ASP A 119 10.48 -10.77 -19.35
C ASP A 119 9.59 -9.65 -19.91
N ALA A 120 8.69 -9.98 -20.83
CA ALA A 120 7.77 -9.01 -21.42
C ALA A 120 6.82 -8.41 -20.36
N SER A 121 6.28 -9.23 -19.45
CA SER A 121 5.37 -8.79 -18.38
C SER A 121 6.07 -7.86 -17.39
N LEU A 122 7.28 -8.21 -16.94
CA LEU A 122 8.06 -7.37 -16.03
C LEU A 122 8.45 -6.05 -16.68
N ARG A 123 8.84 -6.05 -17.96
CA ARG A 123 9.11 -4.81 -18.72
C ARG A 123 7.88 -3.96 -18.87
N ARG A 124 6.71 -4.57 -19.16
CA ARG A 124 5.43 -3.85 -19.27
C ARG A 124 5.07 -3.19 -17.97
N LEU A 125 5.23 -3.89 -16.83
CA LEU A 125 4.97 -3.36 -15.49
C LEU A 125 5.88 -2.16 -15.20
N LEU A 126 7.18 -2.29 -15.46
CA LEU A 126 8.14 -1.18 -15.28
C LEU A 126 7.82 0.00 -16.21
N LYS A 127 7.39 -0.25 -17.46
CA LYS A 127 6.98 0.81 -18.39
C LYS A 127 5.72 1.53 -17.93
N LEU A 128 4.74 0.79 -17.37
CA LEU A 128 3.53 1.36 -16.80
C LEU A 128 3.86 2.22 -15.58
N GLY A 129 4.78 1.70 -14.73
CA GLY A 129 5.28 2.41 -13.59
C GLY A 129 4.19 2.79 -12.59
N THR A 130 4.32 3.94 -11.98
CA THR A 130 3.35 4.47 -11.01
C THR A 130 2.01 4.87 -11.62
N ARG A 131 1.90 4.96 -12.96
CA ARG A 131 0.60 5.16 -13.63
C ARG A 131 -0.38 4.02 -13.40
N ALA A 132 0.10 2.84 -12.97
CA ALA A 132 -0.77 1.76 -12.54
C ALA A 132 -1.64 2.15 -11.34
N VAL A 133 -1.13 3.00 -10.46
CA VAL A 133 -1.88 3.54 -9.32
C VAL A 133 -2.97 4.50 -9.80
N ASP A 134 -2.64 5.42 -10.71
CA ASP A 134 -3.60 6.39 -11.27
C ASP A 134 -4.77 5.72 -11.99
N ALA A 135 -4.51 4.59 -12.66
CA ALA A 135 -5.51 3.88 -13.46
C ALA A 135 -6.69 3.32 -12.63
N HIS A 136 -6.56 3.27 -11.31
CA HIS A 136 -7.60 2.75 -10.41
C HIS A 136 -8.33 3.87 -9.64
N CYS A 137 -8.03 5.12 -9.93
CA CYS A 137 -8.56 6.27 -9.20
C CYS A 137 -9.38 7.16 -10.14
N ASP A 138 -10.47 7.72 -9.61
CA ASP A 138 -11.36 8.65 -10.31
C ASP A 138 -11.13 10.10 -9.87
N ALA A 139 -10.54 10.30 -8.68
CA ALA A 139 -10.28 11.60 -8.09
C ALA A 139 -8.80 12.01 -8.23
N PRO A 140 -8.49 13.31 -8.17
CA PRO A 140 -7.12 13.78 -7.99
C PRO A 140 -6.48 13.10 -6.78
N LEU A 141 -5.19 12.77 -6.91
CA LEU A 141 -4.46 12.14 -5.81
C LEU A 141 -4.25 13.14 -4.67
N ALA A 142 -4.48 12.71 -3.44
CA ALA A 142 -4.07 13.46 -2.27
C ALA A 142 -2.52 13.59 -2.27
N ASP A 143 -2.01 14.76 -1.98
CA ASP A 143 -0.56 15.08 -2.06
C ASP A 143 -0.11 15.97 -0.90
N GLY A 144 -0.45 15.58 0.33
CA GLY A 144 -0.08 16.34 1.53
C GLY A 144 1.42 16.47 1.70
N THR A 145 2.17 15.41 1.46
CA THR A 145 3.63 15.39 1.61
C THR A 145 4.38 16.04 0.44
N ARG A 146 3.73 16.28 -0.71
CA ARG A 146 4.35 16.77 -1.94
C ARG A 146 5.59 15.97 -2.32
N CYS A 147 5.53 14.63 -2.16
CA CYS A 147 6.67 13.76 -2.36
C CYS A 147 7.02 13.65 -3.85
N ARG A 148 8.09 14.32 -4.26
CA ARG A 148 8.54 14.35 -5.66
C ARG A 148 8.87 12.97 -6.24
N TRP A 149 9.25 11.99 -5.39
CA TRP A 149 9.60 10.65 -5.83
C TRP A 149 8.45 9.90 -6.49
N ALA A 150 7.21 10.25 -6.19
CA ALA A 150 6.04 9.74 -6.88
C ALA A 150 6.14 9.90 -8.40
N ASN A 151 6.73 11.01 -8.86
CA ASN A 151 6.84 11.37 -10.27
C ASN A 151 8.26 11.18 -10.84
N THR A 152 9.30 11.22 -10.01
CA THR A 152 10.70 11.20 -10.47
C THR A 152 11.45 9.92 -10.14
N GLY A 153 10.89 9.05 -9.29
CA GLY A 153 11.50 7.77 -8.92
C GLY A 153 11.64 6.81 -10.10
N LEU A 154 10.69 6.83 -11.04
CA LEU A 154 10.76 6.06 -12.28
C LEU A 154 11.58 6.83 -13.31
N GLN A 155 12.70 6.26 -13.73
CA GLN A 155 13.61 6.88 -14.70
C GLN A 155 13.81 5.98 -15.90
N ARG A 156 14.05 6.59 -17.07
CA ARG A 156 14.45 5.88 -18.28
C ARG A 156 15.97 5.97 -18.43
N THR A 157 16.62 4.81 -18.56
CA THR A 157 18.06 4.71 -18.78
C THR A 157 18.42 5.03 -20.23
N ARG A 158 19.72 5.21 -20.53
CA ARG A 158 20.21 5.52 -21.90
C ARG A 158 19.89 4.41 -22.91
N ASP A 159 19.87 3.17 -22.45
CA ASP A 159 19.48 1.99 -23.24
C ASP A 159 17.93 1.80 -23.32
N GLY A 160 17.17 2.78 -22.88
CA GLY A 160 15.72 2.81 -23.00
C GLY A 160 14.93 1.99 -21.99
N GLN A 161 15.61 1.40 -20.99
CA GLN A 161 14.94 0.63 -19.94
C GLN A 161 14.36 1.56 -18.86
N TYR A 162 13.29 1.11 -18.21
CA TYR A 162 12.73 1.80 -17.05
C TYR A 162 13.29 1.21 -15.77
N VAL A 163 13.73 2.07 -14.86
CA VAL A 163 14.26 1.71 -13.56
C VAL A 163 13.60 2.56 -12.47
N TRP A 164 13.27 1.92 -11.35
CA TRP A 164 12.85 2.62 -10.15
C TRP A 164 14.06 2.91 -9.27
N LYS A 165 14.22 4.15 -8.87
CA LYS A 165 15.25 4.55 -7.90
C LYS A 165 14.62 4.75 -6.54
N THR A 166 15.14 4.09 -5.54
CA THR A 166 14.74 4.31 -4.14
C THR A 166 14.99 5.77 -3.75
N PRO A 167 14.07 6.40 -3.03
CA PRO A 167 14.25 7.76 -2.53
C PRO A 167 15.56 7.94 -1.76
N ASN A 168 16.25 9.02 -2.05
CA ASN A 168 17.37 9.51 -1.25
C ASN A 168 17.06 10.94 -0.79
N CYS A 169 16.33 11.06 0.31
CA CYS A 169 15.81 12.32 0.80
C CYS A 169 16.88 13.21 1.46
N LYS A 170 18.01 12.63 1.93
CA LYS A 170 19.10 13.39 2.57
C LYS A 170 19.68 14.53 1.70
N SER A 171 19.65 14.36 0.38
CA SER A 171 20.17 15.37 -0.58
C SER A 171 19.11 16.34 -1.11
N THR A 172 17.85 16.22 -0.70
CA THR A 172 16.73 16.84 -1.42
C THR A 172 15.63 17.42 -0.53
N SER A 173 15.93 17.70 0.72
CA SER A 173 15.01 18.24 1.74
C SER A 173 14.21 19.48 1.27
N LYS A 174 14.75 20.28 0.35
CA LYS A 174 14.08 21.50 -0.17
C LYS A 174 12.78 21.27 -0.95
N SER A 175 12.46 20.03 -1.34
CA SER A 175 11.25 19.71 -2.14
C SER A 175 10.32 18.71 -1.47
N CYS A 176 10.61 18.28 -0.26
CA CYS A 176 9.76 17.44 0.57
C CYS A 176 9.03 18.34 1.57
N ASN A 177 7.73 18.09 1.76
CA ASN A 177 6.88 18.82 2.71
C ASN A 177 6.33 17.87 3.79
N VAL A 178 7.01 16.76 4.08
CA VAL A 178 6.49 15.80 5.06
C VAL A 178 6.43 16.39 6.47
N ASP A 179 7.40 17.22 6.84
CA ASP A 179 7.43 17.94 8.12
C ASP A 179 6.33 19.01 8.20
N GLY A 180 6.14 19.78 7.11
CA GLY A 180 5.04 20.73 7.00
C GLY A 180 3.68 20.05 7.03
N PHE A 181 3.50 18.97 6.27
CA PHE A 181 2.28 18.17 6.28
C PHE A 181 1.97 17.62 7.68
N PHE A 182 2.97 17.09 8.36
CA PHE A 182 2.81 16.61 9.72
C PHE A 182 2.39 17.74 10.68
N ALA A 183 2.96 18.94 10.53
CA ALA A 183 2.60 20.08 11.35
C ALA A 183 1.18 20.59 11.05
N GLU A 184 0.77 20.61 9.77
CA GLU A 184 -0.58 20.98 9.34
C GLU A 184 -1.63 19.99 9.85
N GLU A 185 -1.34 18.68 9.81
CA GLU A 185 -2.26 17.60 10.19
C GLU A 185 -1.99 17.04 11.61
N ARG A 186 -1.36 17.84 12.44
CA ARG A 186 -0.91 17.45 13.79
C ARG A 186 -1.97 16.78 14.64
N GLU A 187 -3.21 17.28 14.59
CA GLU A 187 -4.32 16.74 15.39
C GLU A 187 -4.75 15.34 14.91
N LEU A 188 -4.68 15.06 13.61
CA LEU A 188 -4.97 13.74 13.07
C LEU A 188 -3.89 12.73 13.47
N PHE A 189 -2.60 13.11 13.39
CA PHE A 189 -1.52 12.26 13.89
C PHE A 189 -1.61 12.03 15.40
N LEU A 190 -2.02 13.04 16.16
CA LEU A 190 -2.26 12.88 17.59
C LEU A 190 -3.44 11.93 17.87
N SER A 191 -4.51 11.98 17.08
CA SER A 191 -5.64 11.03 17.15
C SER A 191 -5.18 9.60 16.88
N ILE A 192 -4.37 9.40 15.82
CA ILE A 192 -3.77 8.10 15.50
C ILE A 192 -2.94 7.58 16.68
N LYS A 193 -2.08 8.43 17.24
CA LYS A 193 -1.26 8.05 18.40
C LYS A 193 -2.12 7.64 19.59
N LYS A 194 -3.16 8.39 19.91
CA LYS A 194 -4.08 8.07 21.01
C LYS A 194 -4.77 6.72 20.81
N GLU A 195 -5.23 6.43 19.59
CA GLU A 195 -5.85 5.15 19.27
C GLU A 195 -4.86 3.99 19.39
N ILE A 196 -3.61 4.18 18.98
CA ILE A 196 -2.56 3.15 19.14
C ILE A 196 -2.25 2.93 20.63
N ASP A 197 -2.05 4.00 21.39
CA ASP A 197 -1.69 3.93 22.80
C ASP A 197 -2.81 3.34 23.68
N ALA A 198 -4.06 3.37 23.20
CA ALA A 198 -5.22 2.78 23.86
C ALA A 198 -5.40 1.28 23.55
N LEU A 199 -4.60 0.69 22.66
CA LEU A 199 -4.70 -0.74 22.34
C LEU A 199 -4.19 -1.62 23.47
N GLU A 200 -4.86 -2.76 23.64
CA GLU A 200 -4.36 -3.85 24.48
C GLU A 200 -3.06 -4.43 23.90
N ALA A 201 -2.20 -4.95 24.76
CA ALA A 201 -0.83 -5.36 24.40
C ALA A 201 -0.78 -6.45 23.32
N ASP A 202 -1.78 -7.34 23.26
CA ASP A 202 -1.93 -8.41 22.26
C ASP A 202 -2.37 -7.90 20.88
N LEU A 203 -2.99 -6.72 20.82
CA LEU A 203 -3.39 -6.05 19.58
C LEU A 203 -2.32 -5.10 19.04
N LEU A 204 -1.32 -4.79 19.84
CA LEU A 204 -0.27 -3.82 19.52
C LEU A 204 0.86 -4.50 18.75
N THR A 205 0.87 -4.33 17.41
CA THR A 205 1.97 -4.83 16.56
C THR A 205 3.25 -4.00 16.75
N ASP A 206 4.40 -4.57 16.36
CA ASP A 206 5.68 -3.83 16.42
C ASP A 206 5.64 -2.60 15.51
N GLN A 207 4.93 -2.67 14.38
CA GLN A 207 4.75 -1.54 13.48
C GLN A 207 3.92 -0.43 14.13
N LEU A 208 2.84 -0.76 14.84
CA LEU A 208 2.04 0.23 15.57
C LEU A 208 2.82 0.87 16.72
N ARG A 209 3.66 0.09 17.44
CA ARG A 209 4.57 0.65 18.45
C ARG A 209 5.53 1.67 17.84
N GLU A 210 6.09 1.33 16.69
CA GLU A 210 7.00 2.24 15.98
C GLU A 210 6.28 3.48 15.45
N PHE A 211 5.03 3.36 14.97
CA PHE A 211 4.20 4.52 14.62
C PHE A 211 3.98 5.45 15.81
N SER A 212 3.54 4.92 16.95
CA SER A 212 3.33 5.73 18.15
C SER A 212 4.61 6.45 18.60
N ARG A 213 5.75 5.73 18.58
CA ARG A 213 7.07 6.30 18.94
C ARG A 213 7.48 7.43 17.99
N LEU A 214 7.37 7.21 16.68
CA LEU A 214 7.75 8.20 15.66
C LEU A 214 6.81 9.39 15.63
N ILE A 215 5.51 9.17 15.74
CA ILE A 215 4.53 10.27 15.87
C ILE A 215 4.87 11.09 17.12
N GLY A 216 5.15 10.44 18.25
CA GLY A 216 5.56 11.12 19.48
C GLY A 216 6.83 11.97 19.30
N ALA A 217 7.84 11.46 18.61
CA ALA A 217 9.05 12.21 18.29
C ALA A 217 8.78 13.39 17.36
N ALA A 218 7.98 13.18 16.30
CA ALA A 218 7.64 14.21 15.32
C ALA A 218 6.70 15.30 15.91
N LEU A 219 5.91 14.99 16.92
CA LEU A 219 5.14 16.02 17.66
C LEU A 219 6.03 17.01 18.41
N LEU A 220 7.26 16.59 18.76
CA LEU A 220 8.27 17.46 19.40
C LEU A 220 9.15 18.16 18.35
N ASP A 221 9.58 17.40 17.34
CA ASP A 221 10.42 17.90 16.24
C ASP A 221 10.05 17.22 14.92
N PRO A 222 9.23 17.84 14.04
CA PRO A 222 8.83 17.27 12.77
C PRO A 222 10.00 16.96 11.81
N SER A 223 11.18 17.55 12.03
CA SER A 223 12.35 17.33 11.17
C SER A 223 12.86 15.89 11.19
N VAL A 224 12.52 15.09 12.21
CA VAL A 224 12.84 13.64 12.27
C VAL A 224 12.24 12.86 11.10
N LEU A 225 11.18 13.37 10.47
CA LEU A 225 10.51 12.76 9.32
C LEU A 225 11.27 12.97 8.00
N LEU A 226 12.23 13.89 7.95
CA LEU A 226 13.01 14.17 6.74
C LEU A 226 14.01 13.08 6.39
N ASP A 227 14.29 12.15 7.29
CA ASP A 227 15.00 10.92 6.95
C ASP A 227 14.02 9.89 6.40
N TYR A 228 14.14 9.58 5.10
CA TYR A 228 13.24 8.63 4.45
C TYR A 228 13.25 7.25 5.13
N ARG A 229 14.41 6.76 5.56
CA ARG A 229 14.51 5.39 6.13
C ARG A 229 13.98 5.31 7.54
N ASP A 230 14.31 6.30 8.35
CA ASP A 230 14.08 6.28 9.79
C ASP A 230 12.88 7.17 10.20
N GLY A 231 12.21 7.80 9.24
CA GLY A 231 11.10 8.71 9.44
C GLY A 231 9.92 8.43 8.52
N CYS A 232 9.81 9.15 7.38
CA CYS A 232 8.58 9.12 6.59
C CYS A 232 8.23 7.75 6.00
N SER A 233 9.20 6.87 5.69
CA SER A 233 8.87 5.53 5.18
C SER A 233 8.33 4.60 6.27
N LEU A 234 8.74 4.80 7.52
CA LEU A 234 8.20 4.04 8.65
C LEU A 234 6.78 4.51 9.02
N LEU A 235 6.44 5.76 8.73
CA LEU A 235 5.08 6.31 8.90
C LEU A 235 4.23 6.25 7.61
N ALA A 236 4.65 5.51 6.59
CA ALA A 236 3.98 5.48 5.30
C ALA A 236 2.47 5.23 5.40
N ASP A 237 2.06 4.17 6.12
CA ASP A 237 0.65 3.83 6.29
C ASP A 237 -0.11 4.95 7.03
N ALA A 238 0.49 5.58 8.04
CA ALA A 238 -0.12 6.69 8.76
C ALA A 238 -0.24 7.95 7.88
N ILE A 239 0.77 8.25 7.06
CA ILE A 239 0.74 9.35 6.08
C ILE A 239 -0.39 9.11 5.07
N ILE A 240 -0.49 7.89 4.51
CA ILE A 240 -1.53 7.51 3.55
C ILE A 240 -2.91 7.61 4.20
N ALA A 241 -3.05 7.17 5.45
CA ALA A 241 -4.29 7.30 6.19
C ALA A 241 -4.68 8.76 6.41
N VAL A 242 -3.75 9.64 6.81
CA VAL A 242 -4.03 11.08 6.97
C VAL A 242 -4.36 11.75 5.63
N ASP A 243 -3.72 11.36 4.53
CA ASP A 243 -4.08 11.80 3.18
C ASP A 243 -5.52 11.40 2.79
N SER A 244 -6.07 10.34 3.41
CA SER A 244 -7.45 9.89 3.18
C SER A 244 -8.51 10.70 3.93
N LYS A 245 -8.11 11.72 4.70
CA LYS A 245 -9.06 12.61 5.39
C LYS A 245 -10.11 13.15 4.43
N GLY A 246 -11.35 13.13 4.85
CA GLY A 246 -12.48 13.53 4.01
C GLY A 246 -13.13 12.39 3.24
N TYR A 247 -12.51 11.22 3.13
CA TYR A 247 -13.16 10.01 2.65
C TYR A 247 -13.84 9.28 3.82
N GLY A 248 -15.10 8.89 3.64
CA GLY A 248 -15.82 8.10 4.66
C GLY A 248 -15.37 6.65 4.73
N ASN A 249 -14.71 6.14 3.69
CA ASN A 249 -14.32 4.75 3.56
C ASN A 249 -12.86 4.60 3.19
N PHE A 250 -12.21 3.58 3.77
CA PHE A 250 -10.82 3.22 3.54
C PHE A 250 -10.72 1.74 3.15
N ALA A 251 -10.10 1.42 2.04
CA ALA A 251 -9.93 0.06 1.56
C ALA A 251 -8.46 -0.39 1.65
N THR A 252 -8.25 -1.58 2.22
CA THR A 252 -6.90 -2.12 2.48
C THR A 252 -6.83 -3.65 2.42
N GLN A 253 -5.62 -4.21 2.28
CA GLN A 253 -5.28 -5.59 2.61
C GLN A 253 -4.50 -5.73 3.93
N ASN A 254 -4.01 -4.62 4.46
CA ASN A 254 -3.28 -4.59 5.74
C ASN A 254 -4.24 -4.23 6.87
N TYR A 255 -5.09 -5.18 7.30
CA TYR A 255 -6.13 -4.88 8.28
C TYR A 255 -5.58 -4.54 9.67
N LYS A 256 -4.43 -5.09 10.05
CA LYS A 256 -3.91 -4.98 11.42
C LYS A 256 -3.61 -3.54 11.81
N GLU A 257 -2.89 -2.85 10.96
CA GLU A 257 -2.51 -1.45 11.13
C GLU A 257 -3.61 -0.52 10.62
N SER A 258 -4.13 -0.76 9.42
CA SER A 258 -5.09 0.13 8.77
C SER A 258 -6.42 0.27 9.52
N ARG A 259 -6.86 -0.77 10.28
CA ARG A 259 -8.06 -0.66 11.10
C ARG A 259 -7.93 0.39 12.21
N VAL A 260 -6.72 0.50 12.80
CA VAL A 260 -6.45 1.47 13.86
C VAL A 260 -6.40 2.87 13.26
N LEU A 261 -5.75 3.00 12.12
CA LEU A 261 -5.62 4.26 11.39
C LEU A 261 -6.99 4.77 10.91
N ALA A 262 -7.79 3.91 10.28
CA ALA A 262 -9.13 4.26 9.82
C ALA A 262 -10.06 4.64 10.98
N ARG A 263 -10.00 3.92 12.11
CA ARG A 263 -10.76 4.24 13.32
C ARG A 263 -10.38 5.61 13.87
N ALA A 264 -9.09 5.92 13.95
CA ALA A 264 -8.60 7.22 14.42
C ALA A 264 -9.13 8.39 13.60
N LEU A 265 -9.47 8.13 12.33
CA LEU A 265 -9.98 9.12 11.36
C LEU A 265 -11.51 9.05 11.18
N GLY A 266 -12.20 8.18 11.93
CA GLY A 266 -13.65 8.01 11.83
C GLY A 266 -14.14 7.37 10.53
N GLN A 267 -13.30 6.57 9.86
CA GLN A 267 -13.57 5.94 8.56
C GLN A 267 -14.05 4.51 8.72
N GLN A 268 -14.91 4.04 7.83
CA GLN A 268 -15.21 2.62 7.67
C GLN A 268 -14.04 1.92 6.96
N CYS A 269 -13.56 0.80 7.52
CA CYS A 269 -12.43 0.06 6.97
C CYS A 269 -12.89 -1.19 6.22
N TYR A 270 -12.67 -1.22 4.91
CA TYR A 270 -12.95 -2.35 4.02
C TYR A 270 -11.69 -3.18 3.84
N TYR A 271 -11.76 -4.42 4.26
CA TYR A 271 -10.64 -5.36 4.18
C TYR A 271 -10.85 -6.40 3.06
N VAL A 272 -9.85 -6.55 2.21
CA VAL A 272 -9.83 -7.58 1.15
C VAL A 272 -8.87 -8.70 1.56
N PRO A 273 -9.37 -9.83 2.10
CA PRO A 273 -8.53 -10.92 2.57
C PRO A 273 -7.69 -11.55 1.47
N ASN A 274 -6.51 -12.07 1.82
CA ASN A 274 -5.68 -12.85 0.89
C ASN A 274 -6.32 -14.18 0.50
N ASN A 275 -7.02 -14.85 1.43
CA ASN A 275 -7.73 -16.09 1.11
C ASN A 275 -8.96 -15.80 0.22
N PRO A 276 -9.05 -16.40 -0.99
CA PRO A 276 -10.17 -16.21 -1.90
C PRO A 276 -11.52 -16.70 -1.37
N GLU A 277 -11.57 -17.64 -0.43
CA GLU A 277 -12.79 -18.13 0.20
C GLU A 277 -13.44 -17.10 1.12
N HIS A 278 -12.64 -16.17 1.63
CA HIS A 278 -13.13 -15.06 2.41
C HIS A 278 -13.54 -13.94 1.46
N GLY A 279 -14.79 -13.48 1.56
CA GLY A 279 -15.28 -12.30 0.84
C GLY A 279 -14.61 -11.01 1.34
N VAL A 280 -15.00 -9.88 0.78
CA VAL A 280 -14.66 -8.57 1.35
C VAL A 280 -15.32 -8.45 2.72
N MET A 281 -14.61 -7.86 3.66
CA MET A 281 -15.05 -7.70 5.04
C MET A 281 -15.11 -6.22 5.41
N LEU A 282 -16.11 -5.84 6.19
CA LEU A 282 -16.20 -4.54 6.84
C LEU A 282 -15.81 -4.70 8.31
N LEU A 283 -14.92 -3.83 8.77
CA LEU A 283 -14.62 -3.71 10.18
C LEU A 283 -15.76 -2.93 10.86
N GLN A 284 -16.47 -3.59 11.77
CA GLN A 284 -17.44 -2.92 12.63
C GLN A 284 -16.71 -2.37 13.87
N HIS A 285 -16.92 -1.09 14.12
CA HIS A 285 -16.61 -0.50 15.41
C HIS A 285 -17.70 -0.96 16.39
N ASP A 286 -17.32 -1.57 17.50
CA ASP A 286 -18.27 -1.92 18.56
C ASP A 286 -18.95 -0.61 19.02
N SER A 287 -20.24 -0.52 18.76
CA SER A 287 -21.07 0.65 19.10
C SER A 287 -21.30 0.84 20.62
N ALA A 288 -20.58 0.10 21.45
CA ALA A 288 -20.76 0.07 22.91
C ALA A 288 -20.33 1.34 23.66
N GLU A 289 -19.70 2.32 23.01
CA GLU A 289 -19.26 3.55 23.67
C GLU A 289 -20.02 4.82 23.26
N ALA A 290 -21.02 4.72 22.35
CA ALA A 290 -21.78 5.90 21.91
C ALA A 290 -22.89 6.33 22.87
N ASP A 291 -23.25 5.50 23.85
CA ASP A 291 -24.40 5.76 24.76
C ASP A 291 -24.03 6.35 26.14
N GLY A 292 -22.80 6.77 26.34
CA GLY A 292 -22.27 7.21 27.63
C GLY A 292 -21.89 8.68 27.79
N ARG A 293 -22.19 9.56 26.80
CA ARG A 293 -21.94 11.01 26.98
C ARG A 293 -23.12 11.84 26.44
N LEU A 294 -24.08 12.03 27.32
CA LEU A 294 -24.93 13.23 27.37
C LEU A 294 -24.53 14.01 28.63
#